data_26e7b9251a30ef0dc2af436dd0521d25
#
_entry.id   26e7b9251a30ef0dc2af436dd0521d25
#
_cell.length_a   1.000
_cell.length_b   1.000
_cell.length_c   1.000
_cell.angle_alpha   90.00
_cell.angle_beta   90.00
_cell.angle_gamma   90.00
#
_symmetry.space_group_name_H-M   'P 1'
#
loop_
_entity.id
_entity.type
_entity.pdbx_description
1 polymer ?
#
loop_
_entity_poly.entity_id
_entity_poly.type
_entity_poly.pdbx_seq_one_letter_code
_entity_poly.pdbx_strand_id
1 'polypeptide(L)'
;MSAVGGGREAGGGKREAGSDDGRVRIFDTTLRDGEQAPGCTMSLEEKLAVAHQLARLKVDIIEAGFPAASDGDWAAVHEIACEVGGIYGPDICGLARANERDIERCWTAVQPAANARVHIVLATSDLHMTHKLRMTRSQVVQAVATSVSYACSLGGQVEFSAEDAARSDPTFLYEVLTAALQCGAATVNVPDTVGYSTPEEYGALVAGVRANVPGIENATISAHCHDDLGLAVANSLAAASAGARQVECTINGIGERAGNAALEEFVMALHTRGQFFGLYTNIETRELGRTSRLVSKCTGVDVPPNKAVVGANAFAHEAGIHQDGVLKNRLTYEIMSAETVGWSGIGLVLGKHSGRHALRAKTEALGYELNDEELSTLFARFKELADRKKLLDEGDIHALLLPHLEVAGIQRQAET
;
A
#
# COMPACT_ATOMS: atom_id res chain seq x y z
N MET A 1 -56.40 -18.03 -28.27
CA MET A 1 -56.12 -17.12 -27.15
C MET A 1 -54.75 -17.51 -26.62
N SER A 2 -53.78 -16.67 -26.88
CA SER A 2 -52.34 -16.86 -26.78
C SER A 2 -51.83 -16.75 -25.33
N ALA A 3 -51.02 -17.73 -24.92
CA ALA A 3 -50.21 -17.65 -23.72
C ALA A 3 -48.76 -17.37 -24.13
N VAL A 4 -48.25 -16.23 -23.62
CA VAL A 4 -46.88 -15.79 -23.85
C VAL A 4 -45.96 -16.40 -22.79
N GLY A 5 -45.04 -17.23 -23.23
CA GLY A 5 -43.94 -17.77 -22.42
C GLY A 5 -42.79 -16.75 -22.34
N GLY A 6 -42.50 -16.28 -21.14
CA GLY A 6 -41.29 -15.45 -20.86
C GLY A 6 -40.11 -16.33 -20.54
N GLY A 7 -39.17 -16.49 -21.49
CA GLY A 7 -37.88 -17.07 -21.25
C GLY A 7 -36.97 -16.05 -20.49
N ARG A 8 -36.47 -16.45 -19.36
CA ARG A 8 -35.36 -15.72 -18.69
C ARG A 8 -34.06 -16.13 -19.37
N GLU A 9 -33.49 -15.21 -20.13
CA GLU A 9 -32.09 -15.30 -20.59
C GLU A 9 -31.15 -15.07 -19.41
N ALA A 10 -30.32 -16.05 -19.14
CA ALA A 10 -29.19 -15.93 -18.24
C ALA A 10 -28.08 -15.09 -18.94
N GLY A 11 -28.06 -13.80 -18.64
CA GLY A 11 -27.03 -12.88 -19.12
C GLY A 11 -25.71 -13.12 -18.38
N GLY A 12 -24.94 -14.12 -18.79
CA GLY A 12 -23.53 -14.23 -18.47
C GLY A 12 -22.74 -13.19 -19.26
N GLY A 13 -22.57 -12.01 -18.70
CA GLY A 13 -21.72 -10.97 -19.29
C GLY A 13 -20.26 -11.42 -19.26
N LYS A 14 -19.77 -11.92 -20.39
CA LYS A 14 -18.32 -11.99 -20.63
C LYS A 14 -17.78 -10.57 -20.50
N ARG A 15 -16.91 -10.34 -19.50
CA ARG A 15 -16.08 -9.13 -19.47
C ARG A 15 -15.21 -9.17 -20.72
N GLU A 16 -15.34 -8.17 -21.58
CA GLU A 16 -14.46 -8.00 -22.74
C GLU A 16 -13.04 -7.82 -22.23
N ALA A 17 -12.15 -8.74 -22.59
CA ALA A 17 -10.72 -8.57 -22.42
C ALA A 17 -10.25 -7.51 -23.43
N GLY A 18 -9.67 -6.39 -22.92
CA GLY A 18 -8.78 -5.58 -23.73
C GLY A 18 -9.19 -4.14 -24.04
N SER A 19 -9.59 -3.35 -23.05
CA SER A 19 -9.18 -1.93 -23.06
C SER A 19 -8.18 -1.75 -21.91
N ASP A 20 -6.94 -1.40 -22.23
CA ASP A 20 -5.97 -0.91 -21.24
C ASP A 20 -6.49 0.47 -20.78
N ASP A 21 -7.34 0.46 -19.78
CA ASP A 21 -8.02 1.65 -19.26
C ASP A 21 -7.12 2.47 -18.31
N GLY A 22 -5.85 2.09 -18.17
CA GLY A 22 -4.88 2.72 -17.27
C GLY A 22 -5.08 2.38 -15.79
N ARG A 23 -6.02 1.50 -15.43
CA ARG A 23 -6.22 1.06 -14.06
C ARG A 23 -5.13 0.09 -13.61
N VAL A 24 -4.53 0.38 -12.44
CA VAL A 24 -3.63 -0.53 -11.73
C VAL A 24 -4.38 -1.09 -10.51
N ARG A 25 -4.48 -2.42 -10.43
CA ARG A 25 -5.06 -3.13 -9.29
C ARG A 25 -4.06 -3.12 -8.12
N ILE A 26 -4.56 -2.91 -6.93
CA ILE A 26 -3.77 -2.98 -5.70
C ILE A 26 -3.99 -4.34 -5.05
N PHE A 27 -2.88 -5.09 -4.95
CA PHE A 27 -2.79 -6.34 -4.22
C PHE A 27 -2.10 -6.04 -2.89
N ASP A 28 -2.88 -6.05 -1.80
CA ASP A 28 -2.34 -5.82 -0.47
C ASP A 28 -1.87 -7.13 0.16
N THR A 29 -0.59 -7.20 0.50
CA THR A 29 0.02 -8.36 1.18
C THR A 29 0.44 -8.06 2.63
N THR A 30 -0.17 -7.03 3.25
CA THR A 30 0.09 -6.68 4.67
C THR A 30 -0.11 -7.87 5.60
N LEU A 31 -1.15 -8.67 5.36
CA LEU A 31 -1.52 -9.83 6.20
C LEU A 31 -0.72 -11.11 5.88
N ARG A 32 0.14 -11.10 4.86
CA ARG A 32 1.01 -12.23 4.51
C ARG A 32 2.48 -11.84 4.58
N ASP A 33 3.01 -11.07 3.60
CA ASP A 33 4.42 -10.65 3.58
C ASP A 33 4.71 -9.61 4.66
N GLY A 34 3.78 -8.67 4.85
CA GLY A 34 3.87 -7.67 5.90
C GLY A 34 4.00 -8.28 7.30
N GLU A 35 3.21 -9.31 7.59
CA GLU A 35 3.25 -10.03 8.88
C GLU A 35 4.53 -10.85 9.06
N GLN A 36 5.23 -11.22 7.97
CA GLN A 36 6.48 -11.96 8.03
C GLN A 36 7.67 -11.12 8.55
N ALA A 37 7.49 -9.82 8.69
CA ALA A 37 8.47 -8.97 9.37
C ALA A 37 8.64 -9.42 10.84
N PRO A 38 9.87 -9.46 11.37
CA PRO A 38 10.12 -9.84 12.75
C PRO A 38 9.32 -8.99 13.75
N GLY A 39 8.48 -9.63 14.57
CA GLY A 39 7.66 -8.98 15.58
C GLY A 39 6.28 -8.50 15.12
N CYS A 40 5.92 -8.67 13.84
CA CYS A 40 4.65 -8.20 13.26
C CYS A 40 3.50 -9.20 13.34
N THR A 41 3.64 -10.32 14.03
CA THR A 41 2.59 -11.34 14.14
C THR A 41 1.31 -10.75 14.76
N MET A 42 0.19 -10.97 14.07
CA MET A 42 -1.13 -10.48 14.46
C MET A 42 -2.04 -11.61 14.95
N SER A 43 -2.89 -11.33 15.92
CA SER A 43 -3.98 -12.23 16.33
C SER A 43 -5.07 -12.31 15.23
N LEU A 44 -5.96 -13.29 15.34
CA LEU A 44 -7.10 -13.41 14.42
C LEU A 44 -7.95 -12.14 14.39
N GLU A 45 -8.25 -11.56 15.56
CA GLU A 45 -9.05 -10.35 15.69
C GLU A 45 -8.36 -9.15 15.03
N GLU A 46 -7.05 -9.03 15.16
CA GLU A 46 -6.25 -7.98 14.50
C GLU A 46 -6.22 -8.17 12.99
N LYS A 47 -6.02 -9.41 12.50
CA LYS A 47 -6.09 -9.73 11.06
C LYS A 47 -7.46 -9.38 10.46
N LEU A 48 -8.56 -9.72 11.13
CA LEU A 48 -9.92 -9.35 10.71
C LEU A 48 -10.13 -7.84 10.70
N ALA A 49 -9.67 -7.14 11.75
CA ALA A 49 -9.78 -5.68 11.81
C ALA A 49 -9.02 -5.00 10.65
N VAL A 50 -7.81 -5.48 10.33
CA VAL A 50 -7.02 -4.99 9.20
C VAL A 50 -7.71 -5.34 7.87
N ALA A 51 -8.20 -6.58 7.68
CA ALA A 51 -8.89 -6.99 6.45
C ALA A 51 -10.14 -6.15 6.18
N HIS A 52 -10.98 -5.90 7.19
CA HIS A 52 -12.12 -4.99 7.08
C HIS A 52 -11.71 -3.56 6.72
N GLN A 53 -10.60 -3.07 7.27
CA GLN A 53 -10.10 -1.73 6.94
C GLN A 53 -9.53 -1.68 5.51
N LEU A 54 -8.84 -2.72 5.05
CA LEU A 54 -8.37 -2.84 3.66
C LEU A 54 -9.55 -2.86 2.67
N ALA A 55 -10.65 -3.53 3.01
CA ALA A 55 -11.88 -3.49 2.21
C ALA A 55 -12.50 -2.08 2.16
N ARG A 56 -12.48 -1.30 3.25
CA ARG A 56 -12.91 0.12 3.25
C ARG A 56 -11.98 0.99 2.44
N LEU A 57 -10.68 0.73 2.48
CA LEU A 57 -9.66 1.38 1.65
C LEU A 57 -9.87 1.06 0.16
N LYS A 58 -10.68 0.03 -0.16
CA LYS A 58 -10.99 -0.46 -1.51
C LYS A 58 -9.76 -1.04 -2.23
N VAL A 59 -8.93 -1.80 -1.52
CA VAL A 59 -7.94 -2.63 -2.21
C VAL A 59 -8.64 -3.65 -3.09
N ASP A 60 -8.02 -4.01 -4.21
CA ASP A 60 -8.61 -4.94 -5.16
C ASP A 60 -8.47 -6.40 -4.71
N ILE A 61 -7.34 -6.72 -4.11
CA ILE A 61 -7.02 -8.07 -3.62
C ILE A 61 -6.41 -7.96 -2.22
N ILE A 62 -6.81 -8.83 -1.31
CA ILE A 62 -6.17 -9.05 0.00
C ILE A 62 -5.50 -10.42 0.00
N GLU A 63 -4.18 -10.46 0.11
CA GLU A 63 -3.47 -11.68 0.43
C GLU A 63 -3.52 -11.90 1.94
N ALA A 64 -4.43 -12.77 2.36
CA ALA A 64 -4.85 -12.89 3.74
C ALA A 64 -3.89 -13.71 4.61
N GLY A 65 -2.94 -14.45 4.01
CA GLY A 65 -1.95 -15.24 4.74
C GLY A 65 -1.39 -16.43 3.95
N PHE A 66 -0.69 -17.31 4.68
CA PHE A 66 -0.12 -18.55 4.17
C PHE A 66 -0.75 -19.77 4.88
N PRO A 67 -1.89 -20.30 4.39
CA PRO A 67 -2.66 -21.36 5.07
C PRO A 67 -1.89 -22.64 5.39
N ALA A 68 -0.82 -22.91 4.63
CA ALA A 68 0.02 -24.08 4.88
C ALA A 68 1.05 -23.90 6.00
N ALA A 69 1.23 -22.68 6.51
CA ALA A 69 2.18 -22.39 7.59
C ALA A 69 1.71 -22.96 8.93
N SER A 70 0.43 -22.80 9.27
CA SER A 70 -0.15 -23.28 10.53
C SER A 70 -1.68 -23.44 10.44
N ASP A 71 -2.28 -24.08 11.45
CA ASP A 71 -3.74 -24.15 11.57
C ASP A 71 -4.34 -22.79 11.91
N GLY A 72 -3.61 -21.96 12.64
CA GLY A 72 -4.02 -20.58 12.96
C GLY A 72 -4.06 -19.71 11.68
N ASP A 73 -3.06 -19.81 10.81
CA ASP A 73 -3.06 -19.09 9.54
C ASP A 73 -4.19 -19.56 8.62
N TRP A 74 -4.42 -20.89 8.55
CA TRP A 74 -5.55 -21.40 7.79
C TRP A 74 -6.88 -20.84 8.31
N ALA A 75 -7.09 -20.85 9.63
CA ALA A 75 -8.30 -20.32 10.25
C ALA A 75 -8.49 -18.83 9.97
N ALA A 76 -7.42 -18.04 10.09
CA ALA A 76 -7.46 -16.61 9.83
C ALA A 76 -7.83 -16.29 8.37
N VAL A 77 -7.21 -16.98 7.41
CA VAL A 77 -7.54 -16.82 5.99
C VAL A 77 -8.98 -17.23 5.70
N HIS A 78 -9.45 -18.32 6.32
CA HIS A 78 -10.83 -18.81 6.16
C HIS A 78 -11.85 -17.79 6.70
N GLU A 79 -11.64 -17.26 7.91
CA GLU A 79 -12.56 -16.26 8.48
C GLU A 79 -12.56 -14.96 7.66
N ILE A 80 -11.40 -14.50 7.19
CA ILE A 80 -11.33 -13.33 6.28
C ILE A 80 -12.10 -13.61 4.99
N ALA A 81 -11.97 -14.80 4.42
CA ALA A 81 -12.71 -15.19 3.22
C ALA A 81 -14.23 -15.18 3.45
N CYS A 82 -14.69 -15.64 4.61
CA CYS A 82 -16.10 -15.65 4.98
C CYS A 82 -16.65 -14.22 5.23
N GLU A 83 -15.93 -13.39 5.98
CA GLU A 83 -16.44 -12.10 6.44
C GLU A 83 -16.24 -10.96 5.45
N VAL A 84 -15.11 -10.96 4.71
CA VAL A 84 -14.67 -9.84 3.86
C VAL A 84 -14.81 -10.17 2.37
N GLY A 85 -14.73 -11.45 1.99
CA GLY A 85 -14.74 -11.93 0.61
C GLY A 85 -16.10 -11.95 -0.07
N GLY A 86 -17.01 -11.03 0.23
CA GLY A 86 -18.33 -10.94 -0.40
C GLY A 86 -18.28 -10.50 -1.87
N ILE A 87 -19.43 -10.57 -2.58
CA ILE A 87 -19.57 -10.28 -4.02
C ILE A 87 -19.06 -8.88 -4.40
N TYR A 88 -19.17 -7.92 -3.49
CA TYR A 88 -18.70 -6.54 -3.67
C TYR A 88 -17.42 -6.23 -2.88
N GLY A 89 -16.85 -7.25 -2.24
CA GLY A 89 -15.60 -7.17 -1.50
C GLY A 89 -14.37 -7.33 -2.41
N PRO A 90 -13.17 -7.24 -1.82
CA PRO A 90 -11.93 -7.57 -2.52
C PRO A 90 -11.86 -9.06 -2.88
N ASP A 91 -11.04 -9.40 -3.88
CA ASP A 91 -10.62 -10.79 -4.08
C ASP A 91 -9.83 -11.25 -2.84
N ILE A 92 -10.10 -12.45 -2.32
CA ILE A 92 -9.33 -13.01 -1.22
C ILE A 92 -8.33 -14.03 -1.76
N CYS A 93 -7.07 -13.77 -1.46
CA CYS A 93 -5.95 -14.55 -1.92
C CYS A 93 -5.23 -15.24 -0.75
N GLY A 94 -4.70 -16.43 -1.00
CA GLY A 94 -3.80 -17.12 -0.08
C GLY A 94 -2.56 -17.61 -0.82
N LEU A 95 -1.41 -17.62 -0.11
CA LEU A 95 -0.16 -18.12 -0.64
C LEU A 95 -0.09 -19.66 -0.55
N ALA A 96 0.49 -20.29 -1.58
CA ALA A 96 0.81 -21.71 -1.61
C ALA A 96 2.16 -21.94 -2.30
N ARG A 97 2.98 -22.84 -1.75
CA ARG A 97 4.13 -23.36 -2.50
C ARG A 97 3.64 -24.26 -3.63
N ALA A 98 4.45 -24.43 -4.68
CA ALA A 98 4.13 -25.25 -5.87
C ALA A 98 4.08 -26.75 -5.55
N ASN A 99 3.16 -27.17 -4.69
CA ASN A 99 2.83 -28.56 -4.38
C ASN A 99 1.35 -28.72 -4.04
N GLU A 100 0.78 -29.87 -4.34
CA GLU A 100 -0.66 -30.13 -4.20
C GLU A 100 -1.19 -29.92 -2.78
N ARG A 101 -0.45 -30.35 -1.75
CA ARG A 101 -0.86 -30.23 -0.35
C ARG A 101 -1.05 -28.77 0.07
N ASP A 102 -0.10 -27.91 -0.26
CA ASP A 102 -0.18 -26.47 0.09
C ASP A 102 -1.31 -25.80 -0.70
N ILE A 103 -1.46 -26.14 -1.98
CA ILE A 103 -2.51 -25.61 -2.87
C ILE A 103 -3.89 -26.00 -2.37
N GLU A 104 -4.12 -27.29 -2.04
CA GLU A 104 -5.39 -27.77 -1.48
C GLU A 104 -5.72 -27.07 -0.16
N ARG A 105 -4.73 -26.94 0.74
CA ARG A 105 -4.91 -26.27 2.00
C ARG A 105 -5.22 -24.79 1.83
N CYS A 106 -4.56 -24.12 0.88
CA CYS A 106 -4.87 -22.74 0.51
C CYS A 106 -6.29 -22.62 -0.05
N TRP A 107 -6.65 -23.46 -1.02
CA TRP A 107 -7.98 -23.46 -1.62
C TRP A 107 -9.09 -23.62 -0.58
N THR A 108 -8.96 -24.60 0.33
CA THR A 108 -9.95 -24.82 1.38
C THR A 108 -10.12 -23.62 2.32
N ALA A 109 -9.11 -22.75 2.45
CA ALA A 109 -9.21 -21.53 3.23
C ALA A 109 -9.89 -20.40 2.46
N VAL A 110 -9.57 -20.20 1.17
CA VAL A 110 -10.06 -19.04 0.40
C VAL A 110 -11.39 -19.28 -0.31
N GLN A 111 -11.80 -20.54 -0.57
CA GLN A 111 -13.00 -20.89 -1.34
C GLN A 111 -14.33 -20.28 -0.85
N PRO A 112 -14.53 -19.89 0.43
CA PRO A 112 -15.76 -19.21 0.84
C PRO A 112 -15.91 -17.82 0.23
N ALA A 113 -14.82 -17.18 -0.21
CA ALA A 113 -14.89 -15.88 -0.85
C ALA A 113 -15.55 -15.96 -2.22
N ALA A 114 -16.34 -14.95 -2.58
CA ALA A 114 -16.98 -14.88 -3.90
C ALA A 114 -15.97 -14.83 -5.06
N ASN A 115 -14.79 -14.25 -4.81
CA ASN A 115 -13.66 -14.19 -5.73
C ASN A 115 -12.42 -14.73 -5.01
N ALA A 116 -12.29 -16.07 -5.00
CA ALA A 116 -11.16 -16.75 -4.37
C ALA A 116 -9.98 -16.85 -5.33
N ARG A 117 -8.75 -16.64 -4.80
CA ARG A 117 -7.51 -16.73 -5.56
C ARG A 117 -6.48 -17.58 -4.82
N VAL A 118 -5.77 -18.44 -5.54
CA VAL A 118 -4.59 -19.15 -5.05
C VAL A 118 -3.34 -18.52 -5.68
N HIS A 119 -2.44 -18.06 -4.84
CA HIS A 119 -1.14 -17.49 -5.25
C HIS A 119 -0.05 -18.55 -5.08
N ILE A 120 0.46 -19.07 -6.20
CA ILE A 120 1.49 -20.10 -6.21
C ILE A 120 2.86 -19.47 -6.38
N VAL A 121 3.80 -19.85 -5.52
CA VAL A 121 5.18 -19.35 -5.57
C VAL A 121 6.17 -20.46 -5.86
N LEU A 122 7.09 -20.24 -6.83
CA LEU A 122 8.26 -21.08 -7.08
C LEU A 122 9.41 -20.23 -7.62
N ALA A 123 10.62 -20.45 -7.08
CA ALA A 123 11.78 -19.65 -7.48
C ALA A 123 12.33 -20.07 -8.86
N THR A 124 12.83 -19.08 -9.62
CA THR A 124 13.29 -19.24 -10.99
C THR A 124 14.75 -18.83 -11.22
N SER A 125 15.40 -18.17 -10.24
CA SER A 125 16.83 -17.85 -10.37
C SER A 125 17.72 -19.10 -10.23
N ASP A 126 18.81 -19.14 -11.00
CA ASP A 126 19.81 -20.23 -10.91
C ASP A 126 20.33 -20.39 -9.47
N LEU A 127 20.47 -19.28 -8.73
CA LEU A 127 20.86 -19.28 -7.33
C LEU A 127 19.88 -20.08 -6.46
N HIS A 128 18.58 -19.78 -6.56
CA HIS A 128 17.57 -20.47 -5.78
C HIS A 128 17.36 -21.91 -6.24
N MET A 129 17.36 -22.15 -7.55
CA MET A 129 17.24 -23.50 -8.08
C MET A 129 18.35 -24.41 -7.58
N THR A 130 19.61 -23.91 -7.54
CA THR A 130 20.77 -24.70 -7.11
C THR A 130 20.78 -24.92 -5.60
N HIS A 131 20.60 -23.88 -4.81
CA HIS A 131 20.86 -23.92 -3.36
C HIS A 131 19.62 -24.21 -2.52
N LYS A 132 18.45 -23.67 -2.92
CA LYS A 132 17.19 -23.76 -2.17
C LYS A 132 16.35 -24.96 -2.65
N LEU A 133 16.08 -25.02 -3.95
CA LEU A 133 15.16 -26.03 -4.53
C LEU A 133 15.87 -27.34 -4.88
N ARG A 134 17.14 -27.30 -5.27
CA ARG A 134 17.90 -28.43 -5.83
C ARG A 134 17.18 -29.05 -7.03
N MET A 135 16.69 -28.20 -7.93
CA MET A 135 15.93 -28.57 -9.12
C MET A 135 16.63 -28.06 -10.38
N THR A 136 16.53 -28.83 -11.45
CA THR A 136 16.89 -28.38 -12.80
C THR A 136 15.82 -27.45 -13.37
N ARG A 137 16.15 -26.65 -14.40
CA ARG A 137 15.21 -25.79 -15.10
C ARG A 137 13.98 -26.56 -15.61
N SER A 138 14.20 -27.75 -16.19
CA SER A 138 13.10 -28.62 -16.65
C SER A 138 12.17 -29.09 -15.53
N GLN A 139 12.72 -29.40 -14.35
CA GLN A 139 11.93 -29.77 -13.18
C GLN A 139 11.10 -28.58 -12.64
N VAL A 140 11.65 -27.37 -12.69
CA VAL A 140 10.91 -26.15 -12.32
C VAL A 140 9.73 -25.93 -13.27
N VAL A 141 9.93 -25.96 -14.58
CA VAL A 141 8.86 -25.84 -15.58
C VAL A 141 7.78 -26.90 -15.36
N GLN A 142 8.17 -28.15 -15.13
CA GLN A 142 7.22 -29.24 -14.85
C GLN A 142 6.44 -29.02 -13.56
N ALA A 143 7.10 -28.55 -12.48
CA ALA A 143 6.45 -28.26 -11.21
C ALA A 143 5.44 -27.10 -11.35
N VAL A 144 5.77 -26.06 -12.12
CA VAL A 144 4.85 -24.96 -12.44
C VAL A 144 3.63 -25.50 -13.20
N ALA A 145 3.85 -26.24 -14.27
CA ALA A 145 2.77 -26.78 -15.07
C ALA A 145 1.82 -27.66 -14.24
N THR A 146 2.36 -28.55 -13.40
CA THR A 146 1.58 -29.42 -12.53
C THR A 146 0.80 -28.63 -11.48
N SER A 147 1.46 -27.73 -10.76
CA SER A 147 0.86 -26.99 -9.65
C SER A 147 -0.20 -25.99 -10.12
N VAL A 148 0.05 -25.26 -11.21
CA VAL A 148 -0.92 -24.33 -11.78
C VAL A 148 -2.14 -25.06 -12.33
N SER A 149 -1.94 -26.14 -13.11
CA SER A 149 -3.06 -26.95 -13.60
C SER A 149 -3.91 -27.54 -12.47
N TYR A 150 -3.26 -28.00 -11.40
CA TYR A 150 -3.97 -28.51 -10.23
C TYR A 150 -4.81 -27.42 -9.56
N ALA A 151 -4.22 -26.25 -9.28
CA ALA A 151 -4.95 -25.15 -8.67
C ALA A 151 -6.13 -24.68 -9.53
N CYS A 152 -5.96 -24.56 -10.84
CA CYS A 152 -7.04 -24.23 -11.77
C CYS A 152 -8.18 -25.27 -11.75
N SER A 153 -7.86 -26.54 -11.55
CA SER A 153 -8.88 -27.62 -11.47
C SER A 153 -9.78 -27.49 -10.23
N LEU A 154 -9.35 -26.76 -9.20
CA LEU A 154 -10.13 -26.51 -7.98
C LEU A 154 -11.18 -25.41 -8.15
N GLY A 155 -11.08 -24.54 -9.19
CA GLY A 155 -12.13 -23.61 -9.62
C GLY A 155 -11.92 -22.15 -9.27
N GLY A 156 -10.82 -21.76 -8.58
CA GLY A 156 -10.48 -20.37 -8.26
C GLY A 156 -9.64 -19.69 -9.34
N GLN A 157 -9.38 -18.41 -9.15
CA GLN A 157 -8.34 -17.71 -9.90
C GLN A 157 -6.96 -18.17 -9.44
N VAL A 158 -6.01 -18.23 -10.38
CA VAL A 158 -4.63 -18.62 -10.06
C VAL A 158 -3.69 -17.49 -10.45
N GLU A 159 -2.85 -17.09 -9.50
CA GLU A 159 -1.69 -16.23 -9.69
C GLU A 159 -0.42 -17.06 -9.51
N PHE A 160 0.54 -16.89 -10.40
CA PHE A 160 1.84 -17.54 -10.31
C PHE A 160 2.95 -16.50 -10.13
N SER A 161 3.76 -16.68 -9.09
CA SER A 161 4.91 -15.83 -8.74
C SER A 161 6.22 -16.55 -9.06
N ALA A 162 6.99 -15.98 -9.99
CA ALA A 162 8.33 -16.44 -10.30
C ALA A 162 9.33 -15.86 -9.29
N GLU A 163 9.43 -16.45 -8.08
CA GLU A 163 10.29 -15.92 -7.00
C GLU A 163 11.70 -15.66 -7.52
N ASP A 164 12.25 -14.49 -7.15
CA ASP A 164 13.57 -14.02 -7.56
C ASP A 164 13.69 -13.76 -9.08
N ALA A 165 12.60 -13.31 -9.72
CA ALA A 165 12.55 -13.03 -11.15
C ALA A 165 13.59 -12.00 -11.58
N ALA A 166 13.86 -10.98 -10.75
CA ALA A 166 14.82 -9.93 -11.04
C ALA A 166 16.26 -10.44 -11.25
N ARG A 167 16.61 -11.62 -10.67
CA ARG A 167 17.92 -12.25 -10.84
C ARG A 167 17.87 -13.55 -11.67
N SER A 168 16.73 -13.84 -12.28
CA SER A 168 16.57 -15.00 -13.15
C SER A 168 17.12 -14.71 -14.56
N ASP A 169 17.57 -15.77 -15.25
CA ASP A 169 17.84 -15.69 -16.69
C ASP A 169 16.55 -15.29 -17.44
N PRO A 170 16.54 -14.20 -18.21
CA PRO A 170 15.30 -13.70 -18.82
C PRO A 170 14.64 -14.73 -19.75
N THR A 171 15.42 -15.50 -20.52
CA THR A 171 14.88 -16.49 -21.44
C THR A 171 14.15 -17.62 -20.68
N PHE A 172 14.77 -18.07 -19.59
CA PHE A 172 14.16 -19.07 -18.71
C PHE A 172 12.93 -18.53 -17.96
N LEU A 173 12.99 -17.29 -17.50
CA LEU A 173 11.81 -16.63 -16.90
C LEU A 173 10.63 -16.63 -17.87
N TYR A 174 10.86 -16.25 -19.14
CA TYR A 174 9.79 -16.24 -20.16
C TYR A 174 9.23 -17.64 -20.41
N GLU A 175 10.08 -18.67 -20.43
CA GLU A 175 9.64 -20.08 -20.54
C GLU A 175 8.73 -20.47 -19.37
N VAL A 176 9.13 -20.15 -18.13
CA VAL A 176 8.35 -20.48 -16.92
C VAL A 176 7.00 -19.75 -16.91
N LEU A 177 6.99 -18.45 -17.20
CA LEU A 177 5.75 -17.65 -17.24
C LEU A 177 4.82 -18.13 -18.37
N THR A 178 5.37 -18.53 -19.53
CA THR A 178 4.60 -19.12 -20.60
C THR A 178 3.94 -20.42 -20.15
N ALA A 179 4.67 -21.30 -19.45
CA ALA A 179 4.11 -22.55 -18.92
C ALA A 179 2.99 -22.30 -17.92
N ALA A 180 3.14 -21.30 -17.03
CA ALA A 180 2.09 -20.92 -16.09
C ALA A 180 0.81 -20.45 -16.79
N LEU A 181 0.94 -19.57 -17.80
CA LEU A 181 -0.21 -19.09 -18.59
C LEU A 181 -0.90 -20.19 -19.37
N GLN A 182 -0.13 -21.08 -20.02
CA GLN A 182 -0.68 -22.24 -20.74
C GLN A 182 -1.45 -23.22 -19.84
N CYS A 183 -1.10 -23.25 -18.55
CA CYS A 183 -1.79 -24.07 -17.54
C CYS A 183 -2.96 -23.34 -16.86
N GLY A 184 -3.26 -22.08 -17.24
CA GLY A 184 -4.47 -21.38 -16.83
C GLY A 184 -4.25 -20.28 -15.77
N ALA A 185 -3.01 -19.92 -15.44
CA ALA A 185 -2.78 -18.75 -14.58
C ALA A 185 -3.36 -17.48 -15.23
N ALA A 186 -4.15 -16.73 -14.48
CA ALA A 186 -4.74 -15.46 -14.92
C ALA A 186 -3.84 -14.26 -14.65
N THR A 187 -2.92 -14.41 -13.70
CA THR A 187 -1.95 -13.40 -13.31
C THR A 187 -0.57 -14.04 -13.17
N VAL A 188 0.45 -13.35 -13.67
CA VAL A 188 1.86 -13.71 -13.46
C VAL A 188 2.56 -12.58 -12.75
N ASN A 189 3.20 -12.90 -11.64
CA ASN A 189 3.93 -11.94 -10.83
C ASN A 189 5.44 -12.04 -11.08
N VAL A 190 6.09 -10.89 -11.17
CA VAL A 190 7.52 -10.73 -11.48
C VAL A 190 8.19 -10.08 -10.27
N PRO A 191 8.60 -10.84 -9.21
CA PRO A 191 9.12 -10.22 -8.00
C PRO A 191 10.60 -9.84 -8.08
N ASP A 192 10.90 -8.64 -7.58
CA ASP A 192 12.22 -8.24 -7.10
C ASP A 192 12.35 -8.62 -5.62
N THR A 193 12.53 -9.92 -5.39
CA THR A 193 12.45 -10.56 -4.07
C THR A 193 13.47 -10.04 -3.06
N VAL A 194 14.59 -9.52 -3.52
CA VAL A 194 15.67 -9.05 -2.64
C VAL A 194 15.94 -7.55 -2.76
N GLY A 195 15.02 -6.81 -3.41
CA GLY A 195 15.14 -5.36 -3.56
C GLY A 195 16.42 -4.93 -4.26
N TYR A 196 16.81 -5.66 -5.31
CA TYR A 196 18.10 -5.55 -5.97
C TYR A 196 18.10 -4.60 -7.18
N SER A 197 16.97 -4.48 -7.85
CA SER A 197 16.85 -3.77 -9.11
C SER A 197 16.80 -2.26 -8.96
N THR A 198 17.31 -1.54 -9.96
CA THR A 198 16.98 -0.13 -10.19
C THR A 198 15.65 -0.01 -10.96
N PRO A 199 14.99 1.18 -10.96
CA PRO A 199 13.74 1.37 -11.69
C PRO A 199 13.86 1.10 -13.20
N GLU A 200 14.98 1.45 -13.81
CA GLU A 200 15.25 1.21 -15.23
C GLU A 200 15.37 -0.29 -15.53
N GLU A 201 16.11 -1.03 -14.71
CA GLU A 201 16.28 -2.48 -14.86
C GLU A 201 14.97 -3.21 -14.67
N TYR A 202 14.21 -2.85 -13.63
CA TYR A 202 12.94 -3.51 -13.32
C TYR A 202 11.85 -3.18 -14.35
N GLY A 203 11.78 -1.94 -14.79
CA GLY A 203 10.91 -1.54 -15.90
C GLY A 203 11.23 -2.29 -17.19
N ALA A 204 12.53 -2.43 -17.51
CA ALA A 204 12.98 -3.19 -18.68
C ALA A 204 12.64 -4.69 -18.57
N LEU A 205 12.75 -5.29 -17.38
CA LEU A 205 12.35 -6.68 -17.11
C LEU A 205 10.84 -6.88 -17.41
N VAL A 206 9.98 -6.03 -16.87
CA VAL A 206 8.52 -6.10 -17.10
C VAL A 206 8.17 -5.88 -18.56
N ALA A 207 8.82 -4.92 -19.24
CA ALA A 207 8.66 -4.72 -20.67
C ALA A 207 9.11 -5.94 -21.48
N GLY A 208 10.19 -6.60 -21.05
CA GLY A 208 10.69 -7.86 -21.63
C GLY A 208 9.68 -9.00 -21.48
N VAL A 209 9.07 -9.17 -20.31
CA VAL A 209 7.99 -10.15 -20.07
C VAL A 209 6.81 -9.86 -21.02
N ARG A 210 6.36 -8.62 -21.09
CA ARG A 210 5.26 -8.22 -21.98
C ARG A 210 5.55 -8.49 -23.46
N ALA A 211 6.80 -8.35 -23.88
CA ALA A 211 7.18 -8.53 -25.29
C ALA A 211 7.44 -9.98 -25.69
N ASN A 212 7.87 -10.85 -24.77
CA ASN A 212 8.41 -12.16 -25.10
C ASN A 212 7.65 -13.35 -24.51
N VAL A 213 6.64 -13.13 -23.65
CA VAL A 213 5.83 -14.22 -23.08
C VAL A 213 4.56 -14.39 -23.89
N PRO A 214 4.40 -15.51 -24.65
CA PRO A 214 3.21 -15.78 -25.44
C PRO A 214 1.95 -15.90 -24.58
N GLY A 215 0.87 -15.22 -24.96
CA GLY A 215 -0.41 -15.25 -24.22
C GLY A 215 -0.52 -14.19 -23.13
N ILE A 216 0.52 -13.41 -22.89
CA ILE A 216 0.56 -12.38 -21.84
C ILE A 216 -0.50 -11.28 -22.05
N GLU A 217 -0.92 -11.05 -23.28
CA GLU A 217 -1.96 -10.08 -23.63
C GLU A 217 -3.34 -10.42 -23.04
N ASN A 218 -3.55 -11.67 -22.62
CA ASN A 218 -4.78 -12.17 -21.99
C ASN A 218 -4.65 -12.30 -20.45
N ALA A 219 -3.51 -11.92 -19.89
CA ALA A 219 -3.21 -12.09 -18.48
C ALA A 219 -2.79 -10.75 -17.84
N THR A 220 -2.81 -10.71 -16.52
CA THR A 220 -2.31 -9.57 -15.76
C THR A 220 -0.84 -9.78 -15.39
N ILE A 221 0.01 -8.81 -15.68
CA ILE A 221 1.37 -8.75 -15.12
C ILE A 221 1.27 -8.06 -13.76
N SER A 222 1.73 -8.73 -12.71
CA SER A 222 1.88 -8.21 -11.36
C SER A 222 3.33 -7.86 -11.08
N ALA A 223 3.55 -6.81 -10.30
CA ALA A 223 4.85 -6.38 -9.83
C ALA A 223 4.90 -6.46 -8.31
N HIS A 224 5.99 -7.02 -7.77
CA HIS A 224 6.26 -7.12 -6.35
C HIS A 224 7.71 -6.69 -6.08
N CYS A 225 7.91 -5.71 -5.21
CA CYS A 225 9.24 -5.14 -4.96
C CYS A 225 9.52 -5.03 -3.47
N HIS A 226 10.69 -5.55 -3.05
CA HIS A 226 11.24 -5.29 -1.72
C HIS A 226 12.10 -4.02 -1.71
N ASP A 227 12.30 -3.45 -0.52
CA ASP A 227 12.82 -2.08 -0.34
C ASP A 227 14.27 -2.03 0.17
N ASP A 228 15.05 -3.09 -0.06
CA ASP A 228 16.41 -3.21 0.47
C ASP A 228 17.34 -2.05 0.03
N LEU A 229 17.10 -1.47 -1.15
CA LEU A 229 17.81 -0.28 -1.63
C LEU A 229 16.99 1.01 -1.50
N GLY A 230 15.80 0.98 -0.90
CA GLY A 230 14.90 2.14 -0.81
C GLY A 230 14.25 2.49 -2.16
N LEU A 231 14.07 1.51 -3.06
CA LEU A 231 13.59 1.74 -4.42
C LEU A 231 12.27 1.02 -4.76
N ALA A 232 11.67 0.32 -3.80
CA ALA A 232 10.52 -0.54 -4.05
C ALA A 232 9.34 0.20 -4.72
N VAL A 233 9.00 1.39 -4.23
CA VAL A 233 7.93 2.21 -4.83
C VAL A 233 8.33 2.71 -6.22
N ALA A 234 9.57 3.13 -6.41
CA ALA A 234 10.06 3.61 -7.69
C ALA A 234 10.08 2.46 -8.73
N ASN A 235 10.49 1.26 -8.33
CA ASN A 235 10.45 0.05 -9.15
C ASN A 235 9.01 -0.31 -9.53
N SER A 236 8.08 -0.28 -8.58
CA SER A 236 6.64 -0.54 -8.82
C SER A 236 6.03 0.46 -9.81
N LEU A 237 6.39 1.74 -9.73
CA LEU A 237 5.97 2.77 -10.69
C LEU A 237 6.56 2.53 -12.08
N ALA A 238 7.83 2.11 -12.16
CA ALA A 238 8.48 1.75 -13.43
C ALA A 238 7.82 0.52 -14.07
N ALA A 239 7.50 -0.51 -13.27
CA ALA A 239 6.76 -1.68 -13.72
C ALA A 239 5.36 -1.33 -14.26
N ALA A 240 4.61 -0.51 -13.53
CA ALA A 240 3.29 -0.05 -13.97
C ALA A 240 3.36 0.73 -15.30
N SER A 241 4.37 1.58 -15.44
CA SER A 241 4.65 2.32 -16.68
C SER A 241 5.06 1.39 -17.83
N ALA A 242 5.73 0.27 -17.55
CA ALA A 242 6.13 -0.75 -18.50
C ALA A 242 5.00 -1.73 -18.88
N GLY A 243 3.85 -1.68 -18.19
CA GLY A 243 2.67 -2.47 -18.54
C GLY A 243 2.16 -3.43 -17.46
N ALA A 244 2.74 -3.44 -16.26
CA ALA A 244 2.11 -4.11 -15.12
C ALA A 244 0.77 -3.45 -14.79
N ARG A 245 -0.24 -4.26 -14.47
CA ARG A 245 -1.59 -3.78 -14.12
C ARG A 245 -2.06 -4.29 -12.75
N GLN A 246 -1.17 -4.93 -12.01
CA GLN A 246 -1.29 -5.23 -10.60
C GLN A 246 0.03 -4.87 -9.91
N VAL A 247 -0.05 -4.32 -8.69
CA VAL A 247 1.11 -4.06 -7.84
C VAL A 247 0.84 -4.65 -6.46
N GLU A 248 1.73 -5.51 -6.01
CA GLU A 248 1.76 -6.02 -4.66
C GLU A 248 2.50 -5.04 -3.75
N CYS A 249 1.88 -4.69 -2.65
CA CYS A 249 2.40 -3.71 -1.72
C CYS A 249 1.84 -3.96 -0.31
N THR A 250 2.38 -3.26 0.67
CA THR A 250 1.91 -3.35 2.06
C THR A 250 1.62 -1.97 2.62
N ILE A 251 0.72 -1.88 3.57
CA ILE A 251 0.52 -0.67 4.37
C ILE A 251 1.82 -0.36 5.13
N ASN A 252 2.26 0.88 5.09
CA ASN A 252 3.50 1.38 5.71
C ASN A 252 4.80 0.77 5.14
N GLY A 253 4.72 -0.05 4.10
CA GLY A 253 5.86 -0.72 3.52
C GLY A 253 6.45 -1.83 4.40
N ILE A 254 5.71 -2.40 5.35
CA ILE A 254 6.19 -3.48 6.22
C ILE A 254 6.47 -4.76 5.42
N GLY A 255 7.29 -5.67 5.97
CA GLY A 255 7.63 -6.95 5.35
C GLY A 255 9.02 -7.44 5.72
N GLU A 256 9.45 -8.50 5.07
CA GLU A 256 10.78 -9.08 5.27
C GLU A 256 11.89 -8.05 5.07
N ARG A 257 12.92 -8.07 5.90
CA ARG A 257 14.12 -7.21 5.88
C ARG A 257 13.77 -5.71 5.91
N ALA A 258 13.89 -5.01 4.76
CA ALA A 258 13.55 -3.58 4.64
C ALA A 258 12.08 -3.33 4.27
N GLY A 259 11.31 -4.39 4.04
CA GLY A 259 9.90 -4.34 3.73
C GLY A 259 9.58 -4.31 2.23
N ASN A 260 8.32 -4.05 1.93
CA ASN A 260 7.73 -4.00 0.60
C ASN A 260 7.56 -2.56 0.08
N ALA A 261 7.16 -2.42 -1.16
CA ALA A 261 6.62 -1.15 -1.66
C ALA A 261 5.46 -0.68 -0.76
N ALA A 262 5.55 0.56 -0.27
CA ALA A 262 4.51 1.16 0.56
C ALA A 262 3.27 1.50 -0.28
N LEU A 263 2.11 0.93 0.07
CA LEU A 263 0.84 1.13 -0.65
C LEU A 263 0.49 2.61 -0.77
N GLU A 264 0.54 3.33 0.35
CA GLU A 264 0.19 4.74 0.41
C GLU A 264 1.07 5.61 -0.51
N GLU A 265 2.35 5.29 -0.62
CA GLU A 265 3.29 6.04 -1.46
C GLU A 265 3.04 5.78 -2.95
N PHE A 266 2.86 4.51 -3.33
CA PHE A 266 2.54 4.13 -4.71
C PHE A 266 1.22 4.76 -5.16
N VAL A 267 0.17 4.63 -4.36
CA VAL A 267 -1.16 5.17 -4.66
C VAL A 267 -1.14 6.68 -4.77
N MET A 268 -0.49 7.38 -3.84
CA MET A 268 -0.44 8.83 -3.85
C MET A 268 0.47 9.39 -4.95
N ALA A 269 1.49 8.65 -5.38
CA ALA A 269 2.26 9.00 -6.57
C ALA A 269 1.38 8.99 -7.83
N LEU A 270 0.57 7.95 -8.05
CA LEU A 270 -0.37 7.89 -9.16
C LEU A 270 -1.48 8.94 -9.04
N HIS A 271 -2.03 9.14 -7.85
CA HIS A 271 -3.07 10.15 -7.58
C HIS A 271 -2.57 11.56 -7.91
N THR A 272 -1.38 11.91 -7.45
CA THR A 272 -0.82 13.26 -7.62
C THR A 272 -0.28 13.49 -9.04
N ARG A 273 0.26 12.47 -9.67
CA ARG A 273 0.90 12.56 -10.98
C ARG A 273 0.16 11.76 -12.07
N GLY A 274 -1.15 11.54 -11.91
CA GLY A 274 -1.99 10.76 -12.82
C GLY A 274 -1.90 11.20 -14.28
N GLN A 275 -1.81 12.52 -14.55
CA GLN A 275 -1.62 13.04 -15.90
C GLN A 275 -0.28 12.63 -16.52
N PHE A 276 0.78 12.48 -15.72
CA PHE A 276 2.09 12.04 -16.19
C PHE A 276 2.10 10.54 -16.49
N PHE A 277 1.54 9.73 -15.57
CA PHE A 277 1.57 8.29 -15.73
C PHE A 277 0.48 7.75 -16.68
N GLY A 278 -0.63 8.46 -16.83
CA GLY A 278 -1.83 7.93 -17.50
C GLY A 278 -2.46 6.74 -16.77
N LEU A 279 -2.13 6.56 -15.48
CA LEU A 279 -2.52 5.44 -14.64
C LEU A 279 -3.29 5.92 -13.41
N TYR A 280 -4.15 5.03 -12.85
CA TYR A 280 -4.91 5.31 -11.64
C TYR A 280 -5.24 4.04 -10.84
N THR A 281 -5.64 4.21 -9.61
CA THR A 281 -6.15 3.15 -8.73
C THR A 281 -7.55 3.50 -8.23
N ASN A 282 -8.27 2.51 -7.70
CA ASN A 282 -9.59 2.73 -7.08
C ASN A 282 -9.51 2.93 -5.56
N ILE A 283 -8.34 3.15 -5.02
CA ILE A 283 -8.13 3.31 -3.57
C ILE A 283 -8.87 4.56 -3.04
N GLU A 284 -9.57 4.39 -1.93
CA GLU A 284 -10.17 5.50 -1.17
C GLU A 284 -9.08 6.17 -0.33
N THR A 285 -8.42 7.16 -0.91
CA THR A 285 -7.22 7.78 -0.32
C THR A 285 -7.46 8.38 1.06
N ARG A 286 -8.69 8.82 1.38
CA ARG A 286 -9.07 9.36 2.70
C ARG A 286 -8.99 8.33 3.84
N GLU A 287 -8.93 7.04 3.50
CA GLU A 287 -8.76 5.97 4.48
C GLU A 287 -7.27 5.65 4.77
N LEU A 288 -6.31 6.18 4.00
CA LEU A 288 -4.88 5.86 4.12
C LEU A 288 -4.33 6.12 5.53
N GLY A 289 -4.53 7.32 6.07
CA GLY A 289 -4.02 7.66 7.39
C GLY A 289 -4.62 6.82 8.52
N ARG A 290 -5.90 6.46 8.41
CA ARG A 290 -6.55 5.55 9.36
C ARG A 290 -5.99 4.13 9.25
N THR A 291 -5.82 3.64 8.03
CA THR A 291 -5.29 2.29 7.77
C THR A 291 -3.86 2.15 8.27
N SER A 292 -3.01 3.14 7.99
CA SER A 292 -1.63 3.20 8.47
C SER A 292 -1.55 3.10 10.00
N ARG A 293 -2.35 3.89 10.72
CA ARG A 293 -2.39 3.84 12.20
C ARG A 293 -2.90 2.51 12.74
N LEU A 294 -3.89 1.90 12.09
CA LEU A 294 -4.41 0.60 12.51
C LEU A 294 -3.34 -0.48 12.38
N VAL A 295 -2.66 -0.56 11.23
CA VAL A 295 -1.60 -1.55 10.99
C VAL A 295 -0.43 -1.32 11.95
N SER A 296 0.01 -0.07 12.15
CA SER A 296 1.05 0.25 13.14
C SER A 296 0.67 -0.23 14.56
N LYS A 297 -0.58 -0.03 14.96
CA LYS A 297 -1.08 -0.49 16.26
C LYS A 297 -1.10 -2.02 16.38
N CYS A 298 -1.55 -2.73 15.33
CA CYS A 298 -1.66 -4.20 15.34
C CYS A 298 -0.29 -4.89 15.28
N THR A 299 0.65 -4.33 14.51
CA THR A 299 1.99 -4.90 14.34
C THR A 299 3.00 -4.44 15.38
N GLY A 300 2.72 -3.34 16.10
CA GLY A 300 3.67 -2.72 17.03
C GLY A 300 4.84 -2.01 16.33
N VAL A 301 4.81 -1.89 15.01
CA VAL A 301 5.84 -1.15 14.23
C VAL A 301 5.40 0.30 14.05
N ASP A 302 6.12 1.20 14.70
CA ASP A 302 5.83 2.63 14.61
C ASP A 302 6.19 3.21 13.24
N VAL A 303 5.31 4.08 12.73
CA VAL A 303 5.57 4.83 11.51
C VAL A 303 6.53 5.99 11.81
N PRO A 304 7.70 6.08 11.15
CA PRO A 304 8.60 7.20 11.34
C PRO A 304 7.90 8.54 11.08
N PRO A 305 8.11 9.56 11.89
CA PRO A 305 7.43 10.86 11.72
C PRO A 305 7.61 11.49 10.34
N ASN A 306 8.72 11.24 9.69
CA ASN A 306 9.05 11.72 8.34
C ASN A 306 8.62 10.78 7.19
N LYS A 307 7.90 9.68 7.49
CA LYS A 307 7.37 8.78 6.45
C LYS A 307 6.50 9.57 5.48
N ALA A 308 6.69 9.36 4.19
CA ALA A 308 5.87 10.02 3.19
C ALA A 308 4.37 9.66 3.37
N VAL A 309 3.50 10.60 3.06
CA VAL A 309 2.02 10.46 3.07
C VAL A 309 1.41 10.29 4.46
N VAL A 310 1.90 9.36 5.29
CA VAL A 310 1.25 8.94 6.55
C VAL A 310 2.05 9.28 7.82
N GLY A 311 3.26 9.78 7.69
CA GLY A 311 4.06 10.21 8.84
C GLY A 311 3.50 11.47 9.50
N ALA A 312 3.68 11.62 10.80
CA ALA A 312 3.16 12.75 11.57
C ALA A 312 3.64 14.12 11.04
N ASN A 313 4.83 14.16 10.43
CA ASN A 313 5.42 15.37 9.86
C ASN A 313 5.08 15.58 8.38
N ALA A 314 4.36 14.65 7.72
CA ALA A 314 4.11 14.72 6.28
C ALA A 314 3.40 16.01 5.84
N PHE A 315 2.61 16.60 6.74
CA PHE A 315 1.87 17.87 6.53
C PHE A 315 2.22 18.93 7.57
N ALA A 316 3.37 18.82 8.25
CA ALA A 316 3.82 19.73 9.27
C ALA A 316 4.87 20.71 8.71
N HIS A 317 4.70 21.99 9.01
CA HIS A 317 5.62 23.05 8.60
C HIS A 317 6.13 23.81 9.84
N GLU A 318 7.45 23.79 10.08
CA GLU A 318 8.08 24.53 11.18
C GLU A 318 8.88 25.73 10.68
N ALA A 319 9.52 25.62 9.51
CA ALA A 319 10.36 26.69 8.96
C ALA A 319 9.51 27.92 8.57
N GLY A 320 9.89 29.12 9.08
CA GLY A 320 9.13 30.36 8.88
C GLY A 320 8.86 30.70 7.41
N ILE A 321 9.82 30.42 6.51
CA ILE A 321 9.65 30.64 5.06
C ILE A 321 8.55 29.71 4.51
N HIS A 322 8.53 28.44 4.92
CA HIS A 322 7.51 27.49 4.50
C HIS A 322 6.15 27.85 5.08
N GLN A 323 6.09 28.20 6.37
CA GLN A 323 4.86 28.62 7.04
C GLN A 323 4.24 29.86 6.38
N ASP A 324 5.05 30.87 6.06
CA ASP A 324 4.59 32.07 5.35
C ASP A 324 4.05 31.74 3.95
N GLY A 325 4.71 30.82 3.23
CA GLY A 325 4.24 30.36 1.93
C GLY A 325 2.90 29.63 2.03
N VAL A 326 2.78 28.66 2.93
CA VAL A 326 1.55 27.86 3.14
C VAL A 326 0.37 28.74 3.57
N LEU A 327 0.60 29.72 4.47
CA LEU A 327 -0.44 30.66 4.89
C LEU A 327 -0.95 31.53 3.74
N LYS A 328 -0.10 31.87 2.78
CA LYS A 328 -0.50 32.62 1.58
C LYS A 328 -1.19 31.73 0.54
N ASN A 329 -0.63 30.57 0.27
CA ASN A 329 -1.20 29.55 -0.60
C ASN A 329 -0.57 28.18 -0.30
N ARG A 330 -1.37 27.20 0.11
CA ARG A 330 -0.92 25.84 0.46
C ARG A 330 -0.13 25.19 -0.68
N LEU A 331 -0.50 25.41 -1.93
CA LEU A 331 0.18 24.86 -3.10
C LEU A 331 1.65 25.29 -3.27
N THR A 332 2.13 26.26 -2.48
CA THR A 332 3.55 26.64 -2.50
C THR A 332 4.47 25.55 -1.99
N TYR A 333 3.98 24.69 -1.07
CA TYR A 333 4.77 23.64 -0.43
C TYR A 333 4.02 22.32 -0.27
N GLU A 334 2.73 22.25 -0.61
CA GLU A 334 1.93 21.04 -0.52
C GLU A 334 1.52 20.55 -1.93
N ILE A 335 1.89 19.33 -2.27
CA ILE A 335 1.48 18.66 -3.53
C ILE A 335 0.16 17.88 -3.36
N MET A 336 -0.27 17.66 -2.13
CA MET A 336 -1.53 17.03 -1.72
C MET A 336 -1.97 17.64 -0.39
N SER A 337 -3.26 17.65 -0.10
CA SER A 337 -3.75 18.12 1.19
C SER A 337 -3.82 17.00 2.24
N ALA A 338 -3.72 17.36 3.52
CA ALA A 338 -3.86 16.41 4.62
C ALA A 338 -5.20 15.65 4.55
N GLU A 339 -6.28 16.34 4.19
CA GLU A 339 -7.62 15.76 4.07
C GLU A 339 -7.71 14.70 2.96
N THR A 340 -6.90 14.82 1.91
CA THR A 340 -6.85 13.84 0.80
C THR A 340 -6.44 12.45 1.29
N VAL A 341 -5.65 12.38 2.36
CA VAL A 341 -5.17 11.13 2.95
C VAL A 341 -5.78 10.80 4.31
N GLY A 342 -6.83 11.53 4.70
CA GLY A 342 -7.57 11.28 5.94
C GLY A 342 -6.89 11.78 7.21
N TRP A 343 -6.03 12.80 7.09
CA TRP A 343 -5.52 13.55 8.22
C TRP A 343 -6.40 14.78 8.49
N SER A 344 -6.66 15.07 9.75
CA SER A 344 -7.37 16.29 10.17
C SER A 344 -6.37 17.31 10.75
N GLY A 345 -6.43 18.54 10.26
CA GLY A 345 -5.72 19.67 10.81
C GLY A 345 -4.45 20.07 10.05
N ILE A 346 -4.16 21.35 10.06
CA ILE A 346 -2.95 21.94 9.49
C ILE A 346 -1.84 21.83 10.54
N GLY A 347 -0.76 21.16 10.19
CA GLY A 347 0.39 21.02 11.05
C GLY A 347 1.29 22.26 11.10
N LEU A 348 0.79 23.45 11.50
CA LEU A 348 1.67 24.53 11.89
C LEU A 348 2.29 24.18 13.24
N VAL A 349 3.44 23.55 13.18
CA VAL A 349 4.24 23.23 14.37
C VAL A 349 5.06 24.46 14.71
N LEU A 350 4.88 25.00 15.93
CA LEU A 350 5.69 26.11 16.42
C LEU A 350 6.98 25.57 17.05
N GLY A 351 8.11 26.11 16.58
CA GLY A 351 9.43 25.74 17.06
C GLY A 351 10.46 26.82 16.78
N LYS A 352 11.73 26.48 16.99
CA LYS A 352 12.86 27.41 16.87
C LYS A 352 12.90 28.19 15.55
N HIS A 353 12.49 27.55 14.46
CA HIS A 353 12.55 28.09 13.10
C HIS A 353 11.28 28.84 12.68
N SER A 354 10.22 28.82 13.50
CA SER A 354 8.96 29.50 13.19
C SER A 354 9.12 31.01 13.14
N GLY A 355 8.41 31.61 12.17
CA GLY A 355 8.36 33.04 11.95
C GLY A 355 7.25 33.73 12.74
N ARG A 356 7.26 35.10 12.74
CA ARG A 356 6.28 35.94 13.44
C ARG A 356 4.84 35.72 12.89
N HIS A 357 4.69 35.49 11.58
CA HIS A 357 3.40 35.25 10.95
C HIS A 357 2.76 33.95 11.44
N ALA A 358 3.55 32.87 11.61
CA ALA A 358 3.05 31.62 12.15
C ALA A 358 2.61 31.74 13.61
N LEU A 359 3.36 32.48 14.44
CA LEU A 359 2.96 32.77 15.82
C LEU A 359 1.64 33.56 15.86
N ARG A 360 1.50 34.58 15.01
CA ARG A 360 0.25 35.35 14.88
C ARG A 360 -0.92 34.44 14.52
N ALA A 361 -0.79 33.66 13.45
CA ALA A 361 -1.84 32.75 13.02
C ALA A 361 -2.24 31.74 14.12
N LYS A 362 -1.27 31.26 14.90
CA LYS A 362 -1.56 30.37 16.03
C LYS A 362 -2.25 31.06 17.19
N THR A 363 -1.85 32.28 17.52
CA THR A 363 -2.52 33.08 18.59
C THR A 363 -3.93 33.45 18.20
N GLU A 364 -4.18 33.84 16.94
CA GLU A 364 -5.51 34.11 16.40
C GLU A 364 -6.39 32.86 16.45
N ALA A 365 -5.86 31.67 16.06
CA ALA A 365 -6.56 30.40 16.15
C ALA A 365 -6.91 29.99 17.59
N LEU A 366 -6.15 30.47 18.58
CA LEU A 366 -6.43 30.29 20.02
C LEU A 366 -7.35 31.40 20.58
N GLY A 367 -7.86 32.31 19.74
CA GLY A 367 -8.79 33.36 20.13
C GLY A 367 -8.13 34.64 20.70
N TYR A 368 -6.83 34.85 20.40
CA TYR A 368 -6.10 36.05 20.89
C TYR A 368 -5.75 36.97 19.71
N GLU A 369 -6.26 38.17 19.71
CA GLU A 369 -5.90 39.25 18.78
C GLU A 369 -4.80 40.12 19.40
N LEU A 370 -3.62 40.10 18.79
CA LEU A 370 -2.45 40.88 19.26
C LEU A 370 -2.10 41.97 18.25
N ASN A 371 -1.83 43.16 18.72
CA ASN A 371 -1.24 44.20 17.88
C ASN A 371 0.25 43.93 17.59
N ASP A 372 0.89 44.73 16.72
CA ASP A 372 2.27 44.46 16.27
C ASP A 372 3.33 44.57 17.37
N GLU A 373 3.13 45.40 18.37
CA GLU A 373 4.03 45.59 19.51
C GLU A 373 3.92 44.40 20.49
N GLU A 374 2.70 43.99 20.81
CA GLU A 374 2.38 42.80 21.64
C GLU A 374 2.94 41.54 21.01
N LEU A 375 2.69 41.36 19.70
CA LEU A 375 3.23 40.22 18.95
C LEU A 375 4.76 40.23 18.94
N SER A 376 5.40 41.39 18.81
CA SER A 376 6.87 41.48 18.80
C SER A 376 7.46 41.07 20.14
N THR A 377 6.83 41.51 21.24
CA THR A 377 7.24 41.15 22.60
C THR A 377 7.01 39.66 22.87
N LEU A 378 5.83 39.11 22.48
CA LEU A 378 5.54 37.70 22.58
C LEU A 378 6.53 36.88 21.76
N PHE A 379 6.87 37.33 20.54
CA PHE A 379 7.80 36.63 19.66
C PHE A 379 9.21 36.51 20.22
N ALA A 380 9.71 37.54 20.91
CA ALA A 380 11.02 37.49 21.59
C ALA A 380 11.01 36.37 22.66
N ARG A 381 10.00 36.36 23.54
CA ARG A 381 9.82 35.33 24.58
C ARG A 381 9.61 33.95 24.01
N PHE A 382 8.84 33.86 22.94
CA PHE A 382 8.63 32.59 22.19
C PHE A 382 9.97 32.01 21.68
N LYS A 383 10.85 32.85 21.11
CA LYS A 383 12.18 32.43 20.66
C LYS A 383 13.06 31.90 21.79
N GLU A 384 13.07 32.57 22.93
CA GLU A 384 13.81 32.12 24.12
C GLU A 384 13.31 30.75 24.62
N LEU A 385 11.99 30.51 24.59
CA LEU A 385 11.41 29.22 24.96
C LEU A 385 11.74 28.16 23.94
N ALA A 386 11.61 28.46 22.64
CA ALA A 386 11.89 27.55 21.53
C ALA A 386 13.38 27.12 21.42
N ASP A 387 14.29 27.94 21.94
CA ASP A 387 15.71 27.54 22.06
C ASP A 387 15.96 26.47 23.14
N ARG A 388 15.03 26.31 24.08
CA ARG A 388 15.14 25.40 25.23
C ARG A 388 14.22 24.18 25.13
N LYS A 389 13.10 24.29 24.41
CA LYS A 389 12.09 23.23 24.26
C LYS A 389 11.91 22.88 22.79
N LYS A 390 12.16 21.61 22.41
CA LYS A 390 12.12 21.16 21.02
C LYS A 390 10.74 21.21 20.38
N LEU A 391 9.69 20.91 21.12
CA LEU A 391 8.30 20.94 20.67
C LEU A 391 7.51 21.84 21.60
N LEU A 392 6.84 22.82 21.03
CA LEU A 392 5.98 23.75 21.77
C LEU A 392 4.52 23.34 21.54
N ASP A 393 3.79 23.15 22.62
CA ASP A 393 2.36 22.84 22.61
C ASP A 393 1.50 24.10 22.84
N GLU A 394 0.18 23.92 22.76
CA GLU A 394 -0.76 25.03 23.00
C GLU A 394 -0.68 25.57 24.42
N GLY A 395 -0.39 24.71 25.41
CA GLY A 395 -0.19 25.13 26.79
C GLY A 395 1.00 26.07 26.97
N ASP A 396 2.10 25.82 26.22
CA ASP A 396 3.25 26.74 26.20
C ASP A 396 2.88 28.09 25.63
N ILE A 397 2.11 28.13 24.55
CA ILE A 397 1.67 29.42 23.95
C ILE A 397 0.73 30.15 24.90
N HIS A 398 -0.21 29.46 25.54
CA HIS A 398 -1.04 30.07 26.59
C HIS A 398 -0.22 30.60 27.74
N ALA A 399 0.79 29.86 28.24
CA ALA A 399 1.67 30.32 29.31
C ALA A 399 2.48 31.58 28.95
N LEU A 400 2.88 31.70 27.68
CA LEU A 400 3.55 32.90 27.17
C LEU A 400 2.59 34.08 27.07
N LEU A 401 1.31 33.86 26.80
CA LEU A 401 0.27 34.91 26.67
C LEU A 401 -0.23 35.42 28.02
N LEU A 402 -0.32 34.58 29.05
CA LEU A 402 -0.87 34.93 30.36
C LEU A 402 -0.29 36.25 30.96
N PRO A 403 1.03 36.47 31.04
CA PRO A 403 1.57 37.69 31.55
C PRO A 403 1.29 38.94 30.69
N HIS A 404 1.00 38.74 29.40
CA HIS A 404 0.60 39.81 28.47
C HIS A 404 -0.83 40.26 28.72
N LEU A 405 -1.72 39.33 29.00
CA LEU A 405 -3.15 39.57 29.26
C LEU A 405 -3.33 40.34 30.60
N GLU A 406 -2.53 39.99 31.60
CA GLU A 406 -2.53 40.70 32.89
C GLU A 406 -2.08 42.17 32.76
N VAL A 407 -1.09 42.45 31.91
CA VAL A 407 -0.55 43.82 31.66
C VAL A 407 -1.48 44.61 30.73
N ALA A 408 -2.13 43.98 29.74
CA ALA A 408 -2.95 44.67 28.74
C ALA A 408 -4.44 44.78 29.12
N GLY A 409 -4.89 44.19 30.22
CA GLY A 409 -6.30 44.22 30.66
C GLY A 409 -7.27 43.54 29.71
N ILE A 410 -6.78 42.65 28.85
CA ILE A 410 -7.58 41.96 27.82
C ILE A 410 -8.32 40.78 28.48
N GLN A 411 -9.66 40.87 28.56
CA GLN A 411 -10.52 39.77 28.98
C GLN A 411 -10.79 38.79 27.82
N ARG A 412 -10.73 37.47 28.10
CA ARG A 412 -11.25 36.44 27.18
C ARG A 412 -12.67 36.79 26.74
N GLN A 413 -12.95 36.85 25.44
CA GLN A 413 -14.32 36.73 24.98
C GLN A 413 -14.73 35.29 25.28
N ALA A 414 -15.58 35.12 26.28
CA ALA A 414 -16.19 33.84 26.61
C ALA A 414 -17.08 33.42 25.44
N GLU A 415 -16.87 32.21 24.93
CA GLU A 415 -17.81 31.53 24.04
C GLU A 415 -19.15 31.44 24.76
N THR A 416 -20.19 32.05 24.16
CA THR A 416 -21.59 31.81 24.45
C THR A 416 -22.16 30.86 23.39
#